data_2a58a5a3ca7958d0acf2de8ba62a19dd
#
_entry.id   2a58a5a3ca7958d0acf2de8ba62a19dd
#
_cell.length_a   1.000
_cell.length_b   1.000
_cell.length_c   1.000
_cell.angle_alpha   90.00
_cell.angle_beta   90.00
_cell.angle_gamma   90.00
#
_symmetry.space_group_name_H-M   'P 1'
#
loop_
_entity.id
_entity.type
_entity.pdbx_description
1 polymer ?
#
loop_
_entity_poly.entity_id
_entity_poly.type
_entity_poly.pdbx_seq_one_letter_code
_entity_poly.pdbx_strand_id
1 'polypeptide(L)'
;MNFPSNLRYTKDHEWILLEGNVATIGITEFAQRELGDIVFVDITTVGKAVNAEEVFGTVEAVKTVSDLFMPITGTVNEVNPILDGSPELVNQDPYGEGWMVKVTVSNTADVEALLDAAAYQALVGE
;
A
#
# COMPACT_ATOMS: atom_id res chain seq x y z
N MET A 1 -9.00 15.58 2.21
CA MET A 1 -8.21 14.34 2.14
C MET A 1 -7.40 14.34 0.85
N ASN A 2 -6.17 13.87 0.89
CA ASN A 2 -5.26 13.92 -0.25
C ASN A 2 -5.35 12.65 -1.10
N PHE A 3 -5.44 12.82 -2.43
CA PHE A 3 -5.43 11.73 -3.41
C PHE A 3 -4.43 12.09 -4.52
N PRO A 4 -3.11 11.82 -4.31
CA PRO A 4 -2.09 12.19 -5.31
C PRO A 4 -2.41 11.64 -6.70
N SER A 5 -2.32 12.51 -7.71
CA SER A 5 -2.71 12.19 -9.08
C SER A 5 -1.69 11.32 -9.82
N ASN A 6 -0.48 11.21 -9.29
CA ASN A 6 0.60 10.39 -9.88
C ASN A 6 0.59 8.95 -9.39
N LEU A 7 -0.37 8.57 -8.57
CA LEU A 7 -0.50 7.23 -8.02
C LEU A 7 -1.66 6.47 -8.67
N ARG A 8 -1.64 5.15 -8.52
CA ARG A 8 -2.78 4.29 -8.79
C ARG A 8 -3.29 3.74 -7.45
N TYR A 9 -4.52 3.24 -7.43
CA TYR A 9 -5.21 2.86 -6.20
C TYR A 9 -5.98 1.58 -6.40
N THR A 10 -6.23 0.85 -5.30
CA THR A 10 -7.06 -0.34 -5.30
C THR A 10 -8.33 -0.11 -4.48
N LYS A 11 -9.32 -1.02 -4.68
CA LYS A 11 -10.54 -1.04 -3.88
C LYS A 11 -10.28 -1.38 -2.41
N ASP A 12 -9.10 -1.93 -2.11
CA ASP A 12 -8.68 -2.29 -0.76
C ASP A 12 -7.87 -1.17 -0.09
N HIS A 13 -7.86 0.02 -0.71
CA HIS A 13 -7.26 1.24 -0.17
C HIS A 13 -5.73 1.19 -0.07
N GLU A 14 -5.09 0.55 -1.06
CA GLU A 14 -3.64 0.66 -1.25
C GLU A 14 -3.34 1.60 -2.40
N TRP A 15 -2.20 2.27 -2.31
CA TRP A 15 -1.68 3.09 -3.40
C TRP A 15 -0.42 2.47 -3.99
N ILE A 16 -0.17 2.74 -5.27
CA ILE A 16 0.98 2.23 -6.02
C ILE A 16 1.66 3.36 -6.79
N LEU A 17 2.97 3.47 -6.63
CA LEU A 17 3.81 4.34 -7.46
C LEU A 17 4.75 3.47 -8.28
N LEU A 18 4.53 3.44 -9.59
CA LEU A 18 5.36 2.65 -10.51
C LEU A 18 6.51 3.49 -11.05
N GLU A 19 7.74 2.98 -10.90
CA GLU A 19 8.95 3.58 -11.45
C GLU A 19 9.73 2.50 -12.19
N GLY A 20 9.70 2.52 -13.53
CA GLY A 20 10.22 1.41 -14.33
C GLY A 20 9.36 0.17 -14.14
N ASN A 21 9.95 -0.90 -13.59
CA ASN A 21 9.23 -2.12 -13.24
C ASN A 21 9.14 -2.35 -11.72
N VAL A 22 9.51 -1.35 -10.92
CA VAL A 22 9.44 -1.41 -9.46
C VAL A 22 8.31 -0.52 -8.97
N ALA A 23 7.41 -1.10 -8.18
CA ALA A 23 6.30 -0.39 -7.57
C ALA A 23 6.55 -0.20 -6.08
N THR A 24 6.35 1.03 -5.59
CA THR A 24 6.28 1.33 -4.17
C THR A 24 4.81 1.30 -3.76
N ILE A 25 4.49 0.62 -2.67
CA ILE A 25 3.12 0.36 -2.23
C ILE A 25 2.95 0.77 -0.78
N GLY A 26 1.82 1.40 -0.49
CA GLY A 26 1.41 1.72 0.86
C GLY A 26 -0.11 1.78 0.96
N ILE A 27 -0.62 2.20 2.10
CA ILE A 27 -2.05 2.41 2.29
C ILE A 27 -2.39 3.90 2.17
N THR A 28 -3.61 4.19 1.75
CA THR A 28 -4.05 5.56 1.49
C THR A 28 -4.34 6.32 2.79
N GLU A 29 -4.47 7.63 2.68
CA GLU A 29 -4.91 8.47 3.79
C GLU A 29 -6.28 8.03 4.31
N PHE A 30 -7.17 7.62 3.41
CA PHE A 30 -8.48 7.07 3.79
C PHE A 30 -8.32 5.81 4.65
N ALA A 31 -7.47 4.88 4.22
CA ALA A 31 -7.25 3.63 4.94
C ALA A 31 -6.68 3.87 6.33
N GLN A 32 -5.64 4.72 6.47
CA GLN A 32 -5.04 4.98 7.77
C GLN A 32 -6.02 5.68 8.72
N ARG A 33 -6.91 6.51 8.18
CA ARG A 33 -7.95 7.17 8.96
C ARG A 33 -8.96 6.17 9.51
N GLU A 34 -9.38 5.22 8.68
CA GLU A 34 -10.32 4.17 9.09
C GLU A 34 -9.70 3.25 10.13
N LEU A 35 -8.40 2.95 10.00
CA LEU A 35 -7.70 2.06 10.93
C LEU A 35 -7.39 2.74 12.26
N GLY A 36 -7.11 4.04 12.24
CA GLY A 36 -6.63 4.78 13.41
C GLY A 36 -5.14 4.59 13.64
N ASP A 37 -4.67 4.76 14.86
CA ASP A 37 -3.25 4.74 15.19
C ASP A 37 -2.60 3.39 14.89
N ILE A 38 -1.63 3.39 13.97
CA ILE A 38 -0.90 2.21 13.57
C ILE A 38 0.23 1.95 14.57
N VAL A 39 0.30 0.72 15.07
CA VAL A 39 1.28 0.33 16.08
C VAL A 39 2.26 -0.72 15.56
N PHE A 40 1.94 -1.44 14.49
CA PHE A 40 2.82 -2.47 13.94
C PHE A 40 2.47 -2.76 12.48
N VAL A 41 3.52 -3.01 11.68
CA VAL A 41 3.40 -3.46 10.29
C VAL A 41 4.18 -4.75 10.17
N ASP A 42 3.51 -5.84 9.78
CA ASP A 42 4.11 -7.17 9.70
C ASP A 42 4.12 -7.65 8.25
N ILE A 43 5.28 -7.62 7.63
CA ILE A 43 5.47 -8.07 6.24
C ILE A 43 6.42 -9.26 6.24
N THR A 44 5.90 -10.44 5.93
CA THR A 44 6.65 -11.70 5.97
C THR A 44 6.96 -12.27 4.58
N THR A 45 6.65 -11.52 3.52
CA THR A 45 6.72 -11.98 2.14
C THR A 45 7.93 -11.46 1.36
N VAL A 46 8.89 -10.81 2.03
CA VAL A 46 10.11 -10.33 1.37
C VAL A 46 10.83 -11.49 0.70
N GLY A 47 11.18 -11.33 -0.58
CA GLY A 47 11.81 -12.36 -1.40
C GLY A 47 10.83 -13.32 -2.06
N LYS A 48 9.53 -13.17 -1.82
CA LYS A 48 8.50 -14.08 -2.35
C LYS A 48 7.71 -13.44 -3.47
N ALA A 49 7.29 -14.27 -4.44
CA ALA A 49 6.32 -13.87 -5.45
C ALA A 49 4.92 -13.96 -4.82
N VAL A 50 4.13 -12.92 -5.01
CA VAL A 50 2.77 -12.81 -4.48
C VAL A 50 1.84 -12.42 -5.62
N ASN A 51 0.72 -13.12 -5.76
CA ASN A 51 -0.27 -12.81 -6.79
C ASN A 51 -1.16 -11.64 -6.35
N ALA A 52 -1.72 -10.95 -7.35
CA ALA A 52 -2.69 -9.88 -7.08
C ALA A 52 -3.81 -10.40 -6.17
N GLU A 53 -4.20 -9.58 -5.22
CA GLU A 53 -5.25 -9.82 -4.22
C GLU A 53 -4.91 -10.87 -3.15
N GLU A 54 -3.72 -11.47 -3.19
CA GLU A 54 -3.23 -12.27 -2.08
C GLU A 54 -2.68 -11.36 -0.97
N VAL A 55 -2.71 -11.86 0.26
CA VAL A 55 -2.19 -11.12 1.42
C VAL A 55 -0.67 -11.10 1.37
N PHE A 56 -0.07 -9.90 1.44
CA PHE A 56 1.39 -9.77 1.52
C PHE A 56 1.88 -9.40 2.92
N GLY A 57 0.99 -9.05 3.81
CA GLY A 57 1.31 -8.69 5.18
C GLY A 57 0.07 -8.25 5.94
N THR A 58 0.29 -7.76 7.15
CA THR A 58 -0.78 -7.21 7.99
C THR A 58 -0.36 -5.87 8.57
N VAL A 59 -1.33 -5.05 8.88
CA VAL A 59 -1.13 -3.80 9.61
C VAL A 59 -1.96 -3.86 10.88
N GLU A 60 -1.32 -3.57 12.02
CA GLU A 60 -1.98 -3.60 13.32
C GLU A 60 -2.16 -2.17 13.82
N ALA A 61 -3.39 -1.83 14.14
CA ALA A 61 -3.76 -0.57 14.79
C ALA A 61 -4.17 -0.86 16.23
N VAL A 62 -4.29 0.18 17.04
CA VAL A 62 -4.73 0.02 18.44
C VAL A 62 -6.06 -0.71 18.53
N LYS A 63 -7.00 -0.38 17.62
CA LYS A 63 -8.37 -0.91 17.68
C LYS A 63 -8.61 -2.13 16.80
N THR A 64 -7.74 -2.45 15.84
CA THR A 64 -8.00 -3.52 14.86
C THR A 64 -6.73 -3.97 14.16
N VAL A 65 -6.81 -5.14 13.51
CA VAL A 65 -5.77 -5.68 12.61
C VAL A 65 -6.40 -5.85 11.24
N SER A 66 -5.66 -5.48 10.19
CA SER A 66 -6.14 -5.58 8.81
C SER A 66 -5.11 -6.29 7.94
N ASP A 67 -5.59 -7.14 7.03
CA ASP A 67 -4.75 -7.74 5.99
C ASP A 67 -4.38 -6.69 4.94
N LEU A 68 -3.18 -6.84 4.38
CA LEU A 68 -2.70 -6.05 3.26
C LEU A 68 -2.72 -6.92 2.01
N PHE A 69 -3.50 -6.50 1.00
CA PHE A 69 -3.66 -7.27 -0.23
C PHE A 69 -2.73 -6.75 -1.32
N MET A 70 -2.11 -7.67 -2.04
CA MET A 70 -1.20 -7.31 -3.13
C MET A 70 -2.00 -6.64 -4.25
N PRO A 71 -1.64 -5.41 -4.65
CA PRO A 71 -2.41 -4.72 -5.71
C PRO A 71 -2.19 -5.30 -7.09
N ILE A 72 -1.00 -5.85 -7.33
CA ILE A 72 -0.61 -6.46 -8.62
C ILE A 72 0.32 -7.64 -8.33
N THR A 73 0.39 -8.58 -9.25
CA THR A 73 1.31 -9.72 -9.14
C THR A 73 2.75 -9.25 -9.27
N GLY A 74 3.60 -9.68 -8.35
CA GLY A 74 5.02 -9.34 -8.37
C GLY A 74 5.79 -9.99 -7.25
N THR A 75 7.09 -9.68 -7.19
CA THR A 75 7.99 -10.19 -6.15
C THR A 75 8.30 -9.07 -5.16
N VAL A 76 8.08 -9.33 -3.89
CA VAL A 76 8.34 -8.36 -2.82
C VAL A 76 9.85 -8.26 -2.62
N ASN A 77 10.43 -7.09 -2.91
CA ASN A 77 11.87 -6.86 -2.84
C ASN A 77 12.32 -6.44 -1.45
N GLU A 78 11.58 -5.53 -0.83
CA GLU A 78 11.95 -5.00 0.47
C GLU A 78 10.74 -4.43 1.21
N VAL A 79 10.83 -4.40 2.53
CA VAL A 79 9.91 -3.70 3.41
C VAL A 79 10.59 -2.42 3.89
N ASN A 80 9.80 -1.37 4.13
CA ASN A 80 10.33 -0.12 4.65
C ASN A 80 10.88 -0.33 6.07
N PRO A 81 12.20 -0.27 6.27
CA PRO A 81 12.81 -0.58 7.57
C PRO A 81 12.47 0.43 8.66
N ILE A 82 12.11 1.66 8.28
CA ILE A 82 11.78 2.71 9.24
C ILE A 82 10.48 2.41 10.01
N LEU A 83 9.58 1.61 9.43
CA LEU A 83 8.31 1.27 10.06
C LEU A 83 8.47 0.33 11.26
N ASP A 84 9.60 -0.36 11.36
CA ASP A 84 9.88 -1.24 12.49
C ASP A 84 9.96 -0.44 13.80
N GLY A 85 10.61 0.73 13.76
CA GLY A 85 10.71 1.61 14.93
C GLY A 85 9.72 2.76 14.94
N SER A 86 9.09 3.07 13.81
CA SER A 86 8.22 4.26 13.67
C SER A 86 6.99 3.93 12.82
N PRO A 87 6.15 2.97 13.25
CA PRO A 87 4.95 2.59 12.48
C PRO A 87 3.94 3.74 12.34
N GLU A 88 3.97 4.72 13.22
CA GLU A 88 3.12 5.91 13.16
C GLU A 88 3.33 6.77 11.90
N LEU A 89 4.41 6.55 11.17
CA LEU A 89 4.63 7.23 9.89
C LEU A 89 3.57 6.85 8.85
N VAL A 90 2.97 5.68 8.98
CA VAL A 90 1.84 5.28 8.14
C VAL A 90 0.68 6.27 8.31
N ASN A 91 0.46 6.76 9.53
CA ASN A 91 -0.57 7.76 9.80
C ASN A 91 -0.13 9.16 9.40
N GLN A 92 1.11 9.52 9.69
CA GLN A 92 1.62 10.88 9.55
C GLN A 92 1.96 11.23 8.10
N ASP A 93 2.45 10.25 7.34
CA ASP A 93 2.92 10.48 5.97
C ASP A 93 2.69 9.23 5.10
N PRO A 94 1.41 8.86 4.87
CA PRO A 94 1.08 7.60 4.20
C PRO A 94 1.60 7.50 2.76
N TYR A 95 1.74 8.61 2.07
CA TYR A 95 2.22 8.63 0.68
C TYR A 95 3.72 8.90 0.55
N GLY A 96 4.42 9.14 1.64
CA GLY A 96 5.85 9.42 1.67
C GLY A 96 6.59 8.42 2.55
N GLU A 97 7.08 8.88 3.70
CA GLU A 97 7.89 8.06 4.62
C GLU A 97 7.17 6.80 5.10
N GLY A 98 5.84 6.79 5.06
CA GLY A 98 5.01 5.65 5.47
C GLY A 98 4.80 4.58 4.41
N TRP A 99 5.57 4.55 3.32
CA TRP A 99 5.47 3.47 2.34
C TRP A 99 5.78 2.12 3.00
N MET A 100 5.18 1.04 2.49
CA MET A 100 5.29 -0.27 3.13
C MET A 100 6.26 -1.21 2.44
N VAL A 101 6.10 -1.46 1.14
CA VAL A 101 6.93 -2.41 0.38
C VAL A 101 7.29 -1.86 -0.98
N LYS A 102 8.40 -2.41 -1.52
CA LYS A 102 8.76 -2.24 -2.93
C LYS A 102 8.72 -3.60 -3.61
N VAL A 103 8.16 -3.65 -4.79
CA VAL A 103 7.82 -4.87 -5.51
C VAL A 103 8.30 -4.77 -6.94
N THR A 104 8.95 -5.83 -7.45
CA THR A 104 9.18 -5.96 -8.89
C THR A 104 7.90 -6.48 -9.52
N VAL A 105 7.29 -5.67 -10.39
CA VAL A 105 5.99 -5.97 -11.00
C VAL A 105 6.18 -6.96 -12.14
N SER A 106 5.36 -8.02 -12.19
CA SER A 106 5.42 -9.02 -13.25
C SER A 106 4.96 -8.47 -14.60
N ASN A 107 3.92 -7.63 -14.58
CA ASN A 107 3.39 -6.98 -15.78
C ASN A 107 2.97 -5.55 -15.45
N THR A 108 3.72 -4.59 -15.96
CA THR A 108 3.47 -3.16 -15.65
C THR A 108 2.12 -2.66 -16.15
N ALA A 109 1.55 -3.30 -17.18
CA ALA A 109 0.21 -2.95 -17.65
C ALA A 109 -0.87 -3.17 -16.57
N ASP A 110 -0.64 -4.08 -15.64
CA ASP A 110 -1.59 -4.33 -14.53
C ASP A 110 -1.73 -3.11 -13.62
N VAL A 111 -0.67 -2.34 -13.46
CA VAL A 111 -0.72 -1.10 -12.67
C VAL A 111 -1.61 -0.06 -13.34
N GLU A 112 -1.52 0.06 -14.66
CA GLU A 112 -2.34 1.02 -15.42
C GLU A 112 -3.82 0.67 -15.41
N ALA A 113 -4.16 -0.59 -15.17
CA ALA A 113 -5.54 -1.05 -15.08
C ALA A 113 -6.18 -0.73 -13.72
N LEU A 114 -5.39 -0.32 -12.73
CA LEU A 114 -5.90 0.06 -11.41
C LEU A 114 -6.59 1.42 -11.46
N LEU A 115 -7.26 1.77 -10.36
CA LEU A 115 -7.99 3.04 -10.26
C LEU A 115 -7.03 4.23 -10.30
N ASP A 116 -7.38 5.27 -11.04
CA ASP A 116 -6.70 6.55 -10.93
C ASP A 116 -7.25 7.32 -9.71
N ALA A 117 -6.68 8.50 -9.44
CA ALA A 117 -7.08 9.28 -8.27
C ALA A 117 -8.56 9.65 -8.30
N ALA A 118 -9.08 10.05 -9.46
CA ALA A 118 -10.48 10.45 -9.59
C ALA A 118 -11.44 9.27 -9.36
N ALA A 119 -11.13 8.10 -9.91
CA ALA A 119 -11.95 6.90 -9.73
C ALA A 119 -11.92 6.43 -8.28
N TYR A 120 -10.75 6.46 -7.65
CA TYR A 120 -10.62 6.09 -6.24
C TYR A 120 -11.36 7.07 -5.34
N GLN A 121 -11.24 8.36 -5.60
CA GLN A 121 -11.94 9.40 -4.84
C GLN A 121 -13.45 9.18 -4.89
N ALA A 122 -13.98 8.84 -6.06
CA ALA A 122 -15.39 8.50 -6.21
C ALA A 122 -15.78 7.26 -5.44
N LEU A 123 -14.90 6.25 -5.41
CA LEU A 123 -15.13 5.01 -4.68
C LEU A 123 -15.31 5.25 -3.18
N VAL A 124 -14.49 6.11 -2.58
CA VAL A 124 -14.56 6.39 -1.15
C VAL A 124 -15.55 7.50 -0.80
N GLY A 125 -16.19 8.13 -1.79
CA GLY A 125 -17.24 9.12 -1.58
C GLY A 125 -16.74 10.51 -1.17
N GLU A 126 -15.53 10.85 -1.56
CA GLU A 126 -14.92 12.15 -1.19
C GLU A 126 -14.92 13.19 -2.32
#